data_6d26e7e7d22cb2aa33e89025e289e03f
#
_entry.id   6d26e7e7d22cb2aa33e89025e289e03f
#
_cell.length_a   1.000
_cell.length_b   1.000
_cell.length_c   1.000
_cell.angle_alpha   90.00
_cell.angle_beta   90.00
_cell.angle_gamma   90.00
#
_symmetry.space_group_name_H-M   'P 1'
#
loop_
_entity.id
_entity.type
_entity.pdbx_description
1 polymer ?
#
loop_
_entity_poly.entity_id
_entity_poly.type
_entity_poly.pdbx_seq_one_letter_code
_entity_poly.pdbx_strand_id
1 'polypeptide(L)'
;ISSGTCGGTLRSQGLGDVVITRAAAFRLASAFATEPFAEATYHSRYRVPRKHIAEAEAMMQSLSSHLDEPAFGAPSDAYAVPGLGENVIAGPTHVPRIRIDGSGDVPRNHPILSADWFLFGSTTNGLDAQGVGVEMGDAVIGLVDQRRAANGRIRPLWVVVRNLSNPPINGHLPTEPFDMQAFWSGWYYESFGYWTSVNSALGVWALVAPDKP
;
A
#
# COMPACT_ATOMS: atom_id res chain seq x y z
N ILE A 1 -9.76 11.73 -4.88
CA ILE A 1 -9.06 10.43 -4.83
C ILE A 1 -7.57 10.72 -4.85
N SER A 2 -6.81 10.14 -3.92
CA SER A 2 -5.35 10.04 -4.00
C SER A 2 -4.99 8.66 -4.52
N SER A 3 -4.09 8.58 -5.48
CA SER A 3 -3.67 7.31 -6.06
C SER A 3 -2.15 7.25 -6.23
N GLY A 4 -1.59 6.07 -6.10
CA GLY A 4 -0.15 5.80 -6.27
C GLY A 4 0.23 4.43 -5.72
N THR A 5 1.51 4.25 -5.44
CA THR A 5 2.08 3.00 -4.90
C THR A 5 2.27 3.06 -3.39
N CYS A 6 2.30 1.90 -2.74
CA CYS A 6 2.69 1.75 -1.34
C CYS A 6 3.37 0.40 -1.10
N GLY A 7 4.08 0.28 0.01
CA GLY A 7 4.51 -1.00 0.55
C GLY A 7 3.40 -1.67 1.35
N GLY A 8 3.26 -2.99 1.22
CA GLY A 8 2.33 -3.79 2.01
C GLY A 8 2.75 -3.88 3.47
N THR A 9 1.78 -4.05 4.36
CA THR A 9 2.01 -4.24 5.80
C THR A 9 1.38 -5.53 6.32
N LEU A 10 0.23 -5.94 5.77
CA LEU A 10 -0.47 -7.15 6.20
C LEU A 10 0.13 -8.38 5.54
N ARG A 11 0.34 -9.46 6.31
CA ARG A 11 0.92 -10.73 5.81
C ARG A 11 0.13 -11.37 4.67
N SER A 12 -1.16 -11.09 4.57
CA SER A 12 -2.05 -11.59 3.52
C SER A 12 -1.95 -10.81 2.22
N GLN A 13 -1.26 -9.67 2.22
CA GLN A 13 -1.09 -8.83 1.05
C GLN A 13 0.00 -9.37 0.14
N GLY A 14 -0.25 -9.27 -1.17
CA GLY A 14 0.69 -9.66 -2.19
C GLY A 14 0.94 -8.56 -3.21
N LEU A 15 1.93 -8.80 -4.06
CA LEU A 15 2.30 -7.88 -5.14
C LEU A 15 1.10 -7.58 -6.03
N GLY A 16 0.87 -6.31 -6.31
CA GLY A 16 -0.21 -5.85 -7.17
C GLY A 16 -1.60 -5.76 -6.51
N ASP A 17 -1.76 -6.16 -5.24
CA ASP A 17 -2.98 -5.84 -4.49
C ASP A 17 -3.21 -4.32 -4.49
N VAL A 18 -4.47 -3.93 -4.44
CA VAL A 18 -4.87 -2.53 -4.32
C VAL A 18 -5.57 -2.32 -2.99
N VAL A 19 -5.09 -1.39 -2.19
CA VAL A 19 -5.77 -0.99 -0.96
C VAL A 19 -6.58 0.27 -1.19
N ILE A 20 -7.83 0.26 -0.70
CA ILE A 20 -8.74 1.40 -0.72
C ILE A 20 -9.11 1.72 0.72
N THR A 21 -8.64 2.85 1.23
CA THR A 21 -8.91 3.27 2.60
C THR A 21 -9.37 4.72 2.71
N ARG A 22 -10.20 4.97 3.72
CA ARG A 22 -10.70 6.29 4.08
C ARG A 22 -9.99 6.86 5.30
N ALA A 23 -8.88 6.25 5.69
CA ALA A 23 -8.05 6.69 6.79
C ALA A 23 -6.60 6.86 6.33
N ALA A 24 -5.94 7.88 6.83
CA ALA A 24 -4.52 8.13 6.62
C ALA A 24 -3.87 8.61 7.91
N ALA A 25 -2.68 8.14 8.20
CA ALA A 25 -1.98 8.48 9.44
C ALA A 25 -0.53 8.87 9.15
N PHE A 26 -0.07 9.96 9.77
CA PHE A 26 1.35 10.25 9.80
C PHE A 26 2.09 9.29 10.75
N ARG A 27 3.27 8.90 10.36
CA ARG A 27 4.29 8.20 11.16
C ARG A 27 5.63 8.83 10.79
N LEU A 28 5.85 10.04 11.34
CA LEU A 28 7.01 10.86 11.02
C LEU A 28 8.04 10.70 12.14
N ALA A 29 9.24 10.26 11.79
CA ALA A 29 10.31 10.02 12.76
C ALA A 29 11.67 10.57 12.30
N SER A 30 11.69 11.31 11.19
CA SER A 30 12.89 11.93 10.62
C SER A 30 12.74 13.46 10.60
N ALA A 31 12.63 14.06 9.43
CA ALA A 31 12.63 15.50 9.24
C ALA A 31 11.47 16.23 9.93
N PHE A 32 10.33 15.55 10.09
CA PHE A 32 9.09 16.12 10.65
C PHE A 32 8.66 15.47 11.97
N ALA A 33 9.55 14.77 12.66
CA ALA A 33 9.25 14.04 13.91
C ALA A 33 8.71 14.93 15.05
N THR A 34 9.06 16.21 15.05
CA THR A 34 8.65 17.17 16.09
C THR A 34 7.39 17.97 15.74
N GLU A 35 6.82 17.72 14.56
CA GLU A 35 5.62 18.43 14.15
C GLU A 35 4.39 17.98 14.96
N PRO A 36 3.46 18.88 15.30
CA PRO A 36 2.28 18.54 16.11
C PRO A 36 1.38 17.47 15.49
N PHE A 37 1.54 17.19 14.19
CA PHE A 37 0.77 16.20 13.45
C PHE A 37 1.55 14.90 13.18
N ALA A 38 2.78 14.74 13.71
CA ALA A 38 3.67 13.63 13.37
C ALA A 38 3.08 12.22 13.58
N GLU A 39 2.11 12.08 14.48
CA GLU A 39 1.39 10.82 14.76
C GLU A 39 -0.12 10.92 14.51
N ALA A 40 -0.58 12.00 13.88
CA ALA A 40 -1.99 12.25 13.68
C ALA A 40 -2.62 11.24 12.70
N THR A 41 -3.85 10.85 12.98
CA THR A 41 -4.67 10.00 12.12
C THR A 41 -5.93 10.76 11.69
N TYR A 42 -6.25 10.66 10.42
CA TYR A 42 -7.37 11.35 9.78
C TYR A 42 -8.34 10.35 9.17
N HIS A 43 -9.64 10.70 9.17
CA HIS A 43 -10.69 9.87 8.62
C HIS A 43 -11.59 10.66 7.66
N SER A 44 -11.88 10.07 6.52
CA SER A 44 -12.85 10.59 5.56
C SER A 44 -14.22 9.91 5.74
N ARG A 45 -15.27 10.66 5.40
CA ARG A 45 -16.64 10.14 5.34
C ARG A 45 -17.03 9.63 3.96
N TYR A 46 -16.07 9.47 3.05
CA TYR A 46 -16.30 8.92 1.71
C TYR A 46 -16.94 7.52 1.81
N ARG A 47 -17.92 7.26 0.96
CA ARG A 47 -18.53 5.94 0.84
C ARG A 47 -17.96 5.25 -0.37
N VAL A 48 -17.23 4.18 -0.17
CA VAL A 48 -16.59 3.41 -1.25
C VAL A 48 -17.67 2.68 -2.05
N PRO A 49 -17.87 3.03 -3.35
CA PRO A 49 -18.74 2.26 -4.23
C PRO A 49 -18.17 0.86 -4.42
N ARG A 50 -19.06 -0.15 -4.54
CA ARG A 50 -18.60 -1.56 -4.66
C ARG A 50 -19.02 -2.21 -5.96
N LYS A 51 -19.79 -1.52 -6.79
CA LYS A 51 -20.42 -2.07 -7.98
C LYS A 51 -19.43 -2.66 -9.00
N HIS A 52 -18.31 -1.96 -9.22
CA HIS A 52 -17.31 -2.31 -10.23
C HIS A 52 -16.04 -2.96 -9.65
N ILE A 53 -16.02 -3.28 -8.35
CA ILE A 53 -14.84 -3.86 -7.70
C ILE A 53 -14.49 -5.22 -8.32
N ALA A 54 -15.45 -6.12 -8.44
CA ALA A 54 -15.21 -7.46 -9.01
C ALA A 54 -14.76 -7.38 -10.48
N GLU A 55 -15.28 -6.42 -11.26
CA GLU A 55 -14.87 -6.20 -12.64
C GLU A 55 -13.42 -5.71 -12.73
N ALA A 56 -13.04 -4.78 -11.85
CA ALA A 56 -11.65 -4.31 -11.74
C ALA A 56 -10.69 -5.43 -11.33
N GLU A 57 -11.06 -6.25 -10.35
CA GLU A 57 -10.26 -7.42 -9.93
C GLU A 57 -10.07 -8.41 -11.09
N ALA A 58 -11.11 -8.70 -11.87
CA ALA A 58 -10.99 -9.57 -13.03
C ALA A 58 -10.02 -9.00 -14.08
N MET A 59 -10.04 -7.68 -14.31
CA MET A 59 -9.08 -7.02 -15.20
C MET A 59 -7.66 -7.09 -14.65
N MET A 60 -7.44 -6.83 -13.35
CA MET A 60 -6.14 -6.96 -12.70
C MET A 60 -5.57 -8.38 -12.84
N GLN A 61 -6.40 -9.39 -12.62
CA GLN A 61 -6.03 -10.80 -12.74
C GLN A 61 -5.67 -11.17 -14.19
N SER A 62 -6.44 -10.68 -15.17
CA SER A 62 -6.12 -10.88 -16.58
C SER A 62 -4.77 -10.28 -16.95
N LEU A 63 -4.48 -9.08 -16.47
CA LEU A 63 -3.19 -8.41 -16.72
C LEU A 63 -2.01 -9.14 -16.06
N SER A 64 -2.20 -9.78 -14.93
CA SER A 64 -1.13 -10.53 -14.25
C SER A 64 -0.61 -11.72 -15.07
N SER A 65 -1.42 -12.27 -15.98
CA SER A 65 -1.00 -13.34 -16.89
C SER A 65 -0.07 -12.88 -18.02
N HIS A 66 0.11 -11.57 -18.19
CA HIS A 66 0.94 -10.94 -19.22
C HIS A 66 2.14 -10.19 -18.64
N LEU A 67 2.54 -10.53 -17.40
CA LEU A 67 3.74 -9.97 -16.79
C LEU A 67 4.98 -10.46 -17.53
N ASP A 68 5.79 -9.51 -17.96
CA ASP A 68 7.13 -9.81 -18.46
C ASP A 68 8.04 -10.28 -17.31
N GLU A 69 9.06 -11.08 -17.65
CA GLU A 69 10.10 -11.39 -16.70
C GLU A 69 10.86 -10.11 -16.31
N PRO A 70 11.27 -9.98 -15.03
CA PRO A 70 12.06 -8.83 -14.61
C PRO A 70 13.32 -8.65 -15.45
N ALA A 71 13.66 -7.40 -15.78
CA ALA A 71 14.85 -7.07 -16.55
C ALA A 71 16.18 -7.45 -15.85
N PHE A 72 16.12 -7.70 -14.53
CA PHE A 72 17.27 -8.14 -13.73
C PHE A 72 16.80 -9.20 -12.72
N GLY A 73 17.71 -10.10 -12.36
CA GLY A 73 17.42 -11.23 -11.48
C GLY A 73 17.01 -10.81 -10.08
N ALA A 74 16.20 -11.64 -9.44
CA ALA A 74 15.87 -11.49 -8.03
C ALA A 74 17.13 -11.50 -7.16
N PRO A 75 17.10 -10.85 -5.97
CA PRO A 75 18.15 -10.98 -4.98
C PRO A 75 18.45 -12.45 -4.67
N SER A 76 19.72 -12.78 -4.52
CA SER A 76 20.18 -14.15 -4.36
C SER A 76 19.61 -14.80 -3.09
N ASP A 77 19.20 -16.07 -3.18
CA ASP A 77 18.86 -16.91 -2.04
C ASP A 77 20.00 -17.07 -1.02
N ALA A 78 21.24 -16.75 -1.40
CA ALA A 78 22.39 -16.75 -0.48
C ALA A 78 22.20 -15.82 0.73
N TYR A 79 21.28 -14.85 0.61
CA TYR A 79 20.90 -13.94 1.70
C TYR A 79 19.57 -14.33 2.37
N ALA A 80 18.92 -15.41 1.93
CA ALA A 80 17.79 -15.96 2.67
C ALA A 80 18.31 -16.56 3.99
N VAL A 81 17.66 -16.25 5.09
CA VAL A 81 18.04 -16.82 6.40
C VAL A 81 17.48 -18.26 6.47
N PRO A 82 18.33 -19.31 6.47
CA PRO A 82 17.85 -20.67 6.49
C PRO A 82 17.00 -20.95 7.74
N GLY A 83 15.87 -21.63 7.57
CA GLY A 83 15.02 -22.08 8.67
C GLY A 83 14.11 -21.03 9.29
N LEU A 84 14.04 -19.82 8.79
CA LEU A 84 13.14 -18.77 9.29
C LEU A 84 11.81 -18.72 8.51
N GLY A 85 11.32 -19.85 8.07
CA GLY A 85 10.01 -19.95 7.47
C GLY A 85 9.90 -19.26 6.12
N GLU A 86 8.77 -19.46 5.51
CA GLU A 86 8.47 -18.98 4.19
C GLU A 86 8.84 -17.51 4.01
N ASN A 87 9.58 -17.22 2.96
CA ASN A 87 9.62 -15.88 2.43
C ASN A 87 8.18 -15.46 2.18
N VAL A 88 7.67 -14.52 2.97
CA VAL A 88 6.32 -13.94 2.77
C VAL A 88 6.36 -13.04 1.53
N ILE A 89 6.94 -13.56 0.47
CA ILE A 89 7.10 -12.90 -0.80
C ILE A 89 6.08 -13.56 -1.72
N ALA A 90 4.88 -13.00 -1.75
CA ALA A 90 3.96 -13.32 -2.81
C ALA A 90 4.58 -12.78 -4.11
N GLY A 91 5.22 -13.65 -4.86
CA GLY A 91 5.79 -13.33 -6.16
C GLY A 91 4.71 -13.03 -7.20
N PRO A 92 5.09 -12.95 -8.48
CA PRO A 92 4.16 -12.70 -9.59
C PRO A 92 3.04 -13.74 -9.73
N THR A 93 3.08 -14.84 -9.00
CA THR A 93 1.99 -15.84 -8.92
C THR A 93 0.84 -15.43 -7.99
N HIS A 94 0.99 -14.34 -7.22
CA HIS A 94 -0.10 -13.82 -6.40
C HIS A 94 -1.24 -13.31 -7.28
N VAL A 95 -2.47 -13.69 -6.93
CA VAL A 95 -3.69 -13.20 -7.59
C VAL A 95 -4.08 -11.86 -6.95
N PRO A 96 -3.90 -10.72 -7.64
CA PRO A 96 -4.14 -9.41 -7.05
C PRO A 96 -5.61 -9.19 -6.71
N ARG A 97 -5.86 -8.49 -5.61
CA ARG A 97 -7.20 -8.19 -5.09
C ARG A 97 -7.33 -6.72 -4.70
N ILE A 98 -8.56 -6.23 -4.67
CA ILE A 98 -8.89 -4.92 -4.11
C ILE A 98 -9.33 -5.10 -2.65
N ARG A 99 -8.53 -4.55 -1.73
CA ARG A 99 -8.74 -4.63 -0.29
C ARG A 99 -9.31 -3.31 0.23
N ILE A 100 -10.52 -3.35 0.75
CA ILE A 100 -11.25 -2.15 1.20
C ILE A 100 -11.30 -2.13 2.72
N ASP A 101 -11.02 -0.98 3.34
CA ASP A 101 -11.08 -0.82 4.80
C ASP A 101 -12.44 -1.26 5.37
N GLY A 102 -12.39 -2.05 6.42
CA GLY A 102 -13.56 -2.65 7.05
C GLY A 102 -14.17 -3.80 6.26
N SER A 103 -13.40 -4.45 5.38
CA SER A 103 -13.83 -5.59 4.59
C SER A 103 -12.73 -6.66 4.54
N GLY A 104 -13.14 -7.93 4.61
CA GLY A 104 -12.20 -9.05 4.63
C GLY A 104 -11.26 -8.98 5.83
N ASP A 105 -9.97 -9.06 5.56
CA ASP A 105 -8.89 -9.01 6.54
C ASP A 105 -8.37 -7.61 6.86
N VAL A 106 -8.94 -6.57 6.22
CA VAL A 106 -8.59 -5.16 6.51
C VAL A 106 -9.50 -4.59 7.60
N PRO A 107 -8.96 -4.24 8.78
CA PRO A 107 -9.75 -3.62 9.83
C PRO A 107 -10.43 -2.33 9.39
N ARG A 108 -11.56 -2.02 9.99
CA ARG A 108 -12.26 -0.77 9.70
C ARG A 108 -11.43 0.44 10.12
N ASN A 109 -11.37 1.43 9.24
CA ASN A 109 -10.57 2.65 9.43
C ASN A 109 -9.06 2.37 9.57
N HIS A 110 -8.57 1.25 9.06
CA HIS A 110 -7.15 0.96 9.03
C HIS A 110 -6.46 1.92 8.06
N PRO A 111 -5.55 2.79 8.53
CA PRO A 111 -5.05 3.88 7.71
C PRO A 111 -3.97 3.42 6.72
N ILE A 112 -3.78 4.18 5.67
CA ILE A 112 -2.49 4.23 4.99
C ILE A 112 -1.51 5.04 5.87
N LEU A 113 -0.27 4.58 5.99
CA LEU A 113 0.75 5.23 6.80
C LEU A 113 1.63 6.11 5.93
N SER A 114 1.72 7.41 6.26
CA SER A 114 2.62 8.34 5.59
C SER A 114 3.86 8.57 6.46
N ALA A 115 5.03 8.13 5.96
CA ALA A 115 6.32 8.27 6.61
C ALA A 115 7.17 9.36 5.94
N ASP A 116 8.15 9.92 6.66
CA ASP A 116 9.14 10.88 6.15
C ASP A 116 10.54 10.25 5.97
N TRP A 117 10.61 8.92 5.97
CA TRP A 117 11.80 8.13 5.64
C TRP A 117 11.38 6.87 4.88
N PHE A 118 12.36 6.15 4.34
CA PHE A 118 12.08 4.88 3.67
C PHE A 118 11.66 3.83 4.70
N LEU A 119 10.35 3.63 4.82
CA LEU A 119 9.73 2.65 5.71
C LEU A 119 8.98 1.63 4.87
N PHE A 120 9.19 0.36 5.12
CA PHE A 120 8.49 -0.73 4.45
C PHE A 120 7.98 -1.75 5.46
N GLY A 121 6.90 -2.43 5.13
CA GLY A 121 6.34 -3.48 5.96
C GLY A 121 7.29 -4.68 6.00
N SER A 122 7.57 -5.16 7.18
CA SER A 122 8.24 -6.43 7.39
C SER A 122 7.45 -7.30 8.36
N THR A 123 7.78 -8.60 8.39
CA THR A 123 7.10 -9.55 9.28
C THR A 123 7.38 -9.31 10.77
N THR A 124 8.28 -8.40 11.11
CA THR A 124 8.75 -8.16 12.49
C THR A 124 8.61 -6.73 12.98
N ASN A 125 8.31 -5.76 12.13
CA ASN A 125 8.24 -4.35 12.53
C ASN A 125 6.88 -3.85 13.03
N GLY A 126 5.86 -4.73 13.04
CA GLY A 126 4.55 -4.43 13.62
C GLY A 126 3.73 -3.37 12.89
N LEU A 127 4.02 -3.07 11.63
CA LEU A 127 3.24 -2.11 10.85
C LEU A 127 1.84 -2.63 10.50
N ASP A 128 1.65 -3.94 10.50
CA ASP A 128 0.36 -4.61 10.30
C ASP A 128 -0.70 -4.19 11.34
N ALA A 129 -0.27 -3.93 12.56
CA ALA A 129 -1.15 -3.41 13.63
C ALA A 129 -1.47 -1.91 13.46
N GLN A 130 -0.72 -1.17 12.67
CA GLN A 130 -0.81 0.29 12.56
C GLN A 130 -1.53 0.76 11.31
N GLY A 131 -1.40 0.05 10.18
CA GLY A 131 -1.97 0.47 8.90
C GLY A 131 -1.97 -0.60 7.84
N VAL A 132 -2.67 -0.31 6.73
CA VAL A 132 -2.90 -1.23 5.62
C VAL A 132 -1.84 -1.14 4.53
N GLY A 133 -0.94 -0.20 4.63
CA GLY A 133 0.17 0.03 3.72
C GLY A 133 0.95 1.25 4.15
N VAL A 134 2.13 1.44 3.60
CA VAL A 134 3.03 2.57 3.91
C VAL A 134 3.46 3.29 2.65
N GLU A 135 3.45 4.64 2.70
CA GLU A 135 3.81 5.56 1.61
C GLU A 135 4.34 6.88 2.19
N MET A 136 4.41 7.96 1.41
CA MET A 136 5.09 9.18 1.85
C MET A 136 4.25 10.48 1.76
N GLY A 137 2.92 10.45 1.63
CA GLY A 137 2.21 11.72 1.43
C GLY A 137 0.69 11.77 1.70
N ASP A 138 -0.03 10.66 1.78
CA ASP A 138 -1.50 10.66 1.81
C ASP A 138 -2.11 11.32 3.05
N ALA A 139 -1.44 11.25 4.19
CA ALA A 139 -1.93 11.88 5.42
C ALA A 139 -2.02 13.42 5.31
N VAL A 140 -1.30 14.03 4.35
CA VAL A 140 -1.41 15.47 4.07
C VAL A 140 -2.84 15.84 3.65
N ILE A 141 -3.54 14.97 2.93
CA ILE A 141 -4.94 15.22 2.53
C ILE A 141 -5.84 15.36 3.76
N GLY A 142 -5.65 14.46 4.73
CA GLY A 142 -6.37 14.50 6.00
C GLY A 142 -6.06 15.76 6.81
N LEU A 143 -4.79 16.17 6.88
CA LEU A 143 -4.36 17.40 7.54
C LEU A 143 -5.00 18.64 6.88
N VAL A 144 -5.00 18.70 5.55
CA VAL A 144 -5.65 19.80 4.80
C VAL A 144 -7.15 19.82 5.05
N ASP A 145 -7.82 18.65 5.04
CA ASP A 145 -9.25 18.54 5.34
C ASP A 145 -9.57 19.07 6.76
N GLN A 146 -8.77 18.67 7.75
CA GLN A 146 -8.91 19.15 9.13
C GLN A 146 -8.74 20.67 9.23
N ARG A 147 -7.71 21.24 8.61
CA ARG A 147 -7.46 22.69 8.58
C ARG A 147 -8.59 23.47 7.90
N ARG A 148 -9.15 22.91 6.81
CA ARG A 148 -10.31 23.53 6.13
C ARG A 148 -11.53 23.54 7.05
N ALA A 149 -11.79 22.44 7.79
CA ALA A 149 -12.86 22.36 8.75
C ALA A 149 -12.71 23.40 9.86
N ALA A 150 -11.53 23.55 10.44
CA ALA A 150 -11.23 24.53 11.47
C ALA A 150 -11.47 25.98 11.02
N ASN A 151 -11.31 26.24 9.71
CA ASN A 151 -11.55 27.56 9.09
C ASN A 151 -12.98 27.71 8.51
N GLY A 152 -13.93 26.85 8.87
CA GLY A 152 -15.32 26.91 8.40
C GLY A 152 -15.50 26.68 6.89
N ARG A 153 -14.51 26.11 6.21
CA ARG A 153 -14.55 25.83 4.76
C ARG A 153 -15.17 24.47 4.48
N ILE A 154 -15.69 24.31 3.26
CA ILE A 154 -16.20 23.03 2.78
C ILE A 154 -15.10 21.97 2.86
N ARG A 155 -15.44 20.84 3.44
CA ARG A 155 -14.58 19.66 3.57
C ARG A 155 -14.81 18.73 2.39
N PRO A 156 -13.78 18.51 1.53
CA PRO A 156 -13.90 17.50 0.49
C PRO A 156 -14.00 16.11 1.10
N LEU A 157 -14.75 15.24 0.45
CA LEU A 157 -14.64 13.81 0.70
C LEU A 157 -13.38 13.29 0.00
N TRP A 158 -12.64 12.42 0.66
CA TRP A 158 -11.42 11.85 0.10
C TRP A 158 -11.33 10.34 0.34
N VAL A 159 -10.59 9.67 -0.49
CA VAL A 159 -10.26 8.25 -0.41
C VAL A 159 -8.87 8.05 -0.98
N VAL A 160 -8.15 7.11 -0.41
CA VAL A 160 -6.83 6.69 -0.85
C VAL A 160 -6.95 5.37 -1.60
N VAL A 161 -6.30 5.28 -2.76
CA VAL A 161 -6.21 4.09 -3.61
C VAL A 161 -4.74 3.85 -3.90
N ARG A 162 -4.15 2.81 -3.33
CA ARG A 162 -2.73 2.49 -3.49
C ARG A 162 -2.55 1.04 -3.93
N ASN A 163 -1.75 0.83 -4.97
CA ASN A 163 -1.29 -0.52 -5.28
C ASN A 163 -0.07 -0.87 -4.43
N LEU A 164 0.05 -2.15 -4.12
CA LEU A 164 1.26 -2.68 -3.50
C LEU A 164 2.33 -2.91 -4.55
N SER A 165 3.34 -2.07 -4.55
CA SER A 165 4.53 -2.22 -5.39
C SER A 165 5.54 -3.19 -4.77
N ASN A 166 5.42 -3.45 -3.48
CA ASN A 166 6.18 -4.46 -2.75
C ASN A 166 5.31 -5.08 -1.64
N PRO A 167 5.32 -6.41 -1.50
CA PRO A 167 4.65 -7.09 -0.39
C PRO A 167 5.43 -6.87 0.92
N PRO A 168 4.88 -7.28 2.09
CA PRO A 168 5.64 -7.31 3.33
C PRO A 168 6.89 -8.19 3.19
N ILE A 169 8.03 -7.66 3.62
CA ILE A 169 9.34 -8.30 3.47
C ILE A 169 9.65 -9.17 4.69
N ASN A 170 10.43 -10.23 4.52
CA ASN A 170 10.92 -11.03 5.63
C ASN A 170 11.83 -10.19 6.54
N GLY A 171 11.34 -9.89 7.74
CA GLY A 171 12.03 -9.05 8.72
C GLY A 171 13.29 -9.67 9.33
N HIS A 172 13.57 -10.94 9.03
CA HIS A 172 14.77 -11.65 9.45
C HIS A 172 15.89 -11.64 8.39
N LEU A 173 15.66 -11.03 7.23
CA LEU A 173 16.74 -10.82 6.26
C LEU A 173 17.84 -9.94 6.87
N PRO A 174 19.13 -10.22 6.56
CA PRO A 174 20.22 -9.44 7.12
C PRO A 174 20.17 -7.97 6.68
N THR A 175 20.55 -7.10 7.61
CA THR A 175 20.69 -5.64 7.38
C THR A 175 22.15 -5.22 7.24
N GLU A 176 23.08 -6.17 7.49
CA GLU A 176 24.54 -5.96 7.37
C GLU A 176 25.16 -7.10 6.54
N PRO A 177 26.16 -6.85 5.69
CA PRO A 177 26.73 -5.55 5.33
C PRO A 177 25.84 -4.71 4.40
N PHE A 178 24.73 -5.27 3.92
CA PHE A 178 23.73 -4.60 3.07
C PHE A 178 22.35 -4.82 3.67
N ASP A 179 21.50 -3.79 3.61
CA ASP A 179 20.10 -3.93 3.99
C ASP A 179 19.33 -4.73 2.92
N MET A 180 19.28 -6.05 3.11
CA MET A 180 18.59 -6.96 2.20
C MET A 180 17.08 -6.78 2.20
N GLN A 181 16.50 -6.24 3.28
CA GLN A 181 15.07 -5.91 3.32
C GLN A 181 14.77 -4.76 2.36
N ALA A 182 15.58 -3.69 2.42
CA ALA A 182 15.47 -2.57 1.49
C ALA A 182 15.77 -2.99 0.05
N PHE A 183 16.76 -3.87 -0.15
CA PHE A 183 17.12 -4.37 -1.48
C PHE A 183 15.98 -5.15 -2.14
N TRP A 184 15.34 -6.06 -1.41
CA TRP A 184 14.16 -6.78 -1.89
C TRP A 184 12.99 -5.85 -2.19
N SER A 185 12.73 -4.88 -1.32
CA SER A 185 11.68 -3.88 -1.54
C SER A 185 11.91 -3.08 -2.82
N GLY A 186 13.15 -2.61 -3.03
CA GLY A 186 13.55 -1.90 -4.25
C GLY A 186 13.44 -2.77 -5.49
N TRP A 187 13.88 -4.02 -5.43
CA TRP A 187 13.78 -4.96 -6.56
C TRP A 187 12.33 -5.18 -7.01
N TYR A 188 11.38 -5.35 -6.07
CA TYR A 188 9.98 -5.47 -6.43
C TYR A 188 9.46 -4.22 -7.13
N TYR A 189 9.80 -3.06 -6.58
CA TYR A 189 9.37 -1.78 -7.17
C TYR A 189 9.90 -1.60 -8.59
N GLU A 190 11.17 -1.83 -8.81
CA GLU A 190 11.81 -1.68 -10.12
C GLU A 190 11.31 -2.74 -11.13
N SER A 191 11.09 -3.97 -10.68
CA SER A 191 10.67 -5.06 -11.57
C SER A 191 9.20 -4.99 -11.95
N PHE A 192 8.32 -4.59 -11.04
CA PHE A 192 6.87 -4.73 -11.21
C PHE A 192 6.09 -3.43 -11.02
N GLY A 193 6.76 -2.31 -10.72
CA GLY A 193 6.10 -1.05 -10.36
C GLY A 193 5.16 -0.52 -11.44
N TYR A 194 5.50 -0.69 -12.72
CA TYR A 194 4.62 -0.29 -13.81
C TYR A 194 3.30 -1.07 -13.79
N TRP A 195 3.38 -2.39 -13.77
CA TRP A 195 2.20 -3.25 -13.73
C TRP A 195 1.33 -3.00 -12.49
N THR A 196 1.95 -2.92 -11.32
CA THR A 196 1.21 -2.66 -10.09
C THR A 196 0.52 -1.29 -10.12
N SER A 197 1.12 -0.29 -10.80
CA SER A 197 0.51 1.04 -10.98
C SER A 197 -0.74 0.99 -11.86
N VAL A 198 -0.78 0.11 -12.87
CA VAL A 198 -2.01 -0.12 -13.66
C VAL A 198 -3.13 -0.66 -12.77
N ASN A 199 -2.81 -1.53 -11.80
CA ASN A 199 -3.80 -2.04 -10.86
C ASN A 199 -4.42 -0.91 -10.01
N SER A 200 -3.63 0.07 -9.54
CA SER A 200 -4.22 1.22 -8.84
C SER A 200 -5.12 2.06 -9.73
N ALA A 201 -4.79 2.22 -11.02
CA ALA A 201 -5.66 2.90 -11.97
C ALA A 201 -6.99 2.16 -12.17
N LEU A 202 -6.98 0.83 -12.21
CA LEU A 202 -8.20 0.01 -12.23
C LEU A 202 -8.99 0.15 -10.93
N GLY A 203 -8.32 0.22 -9.78
CA GLY A 203 -8.97 0.53 -8.51
C GLY A 203 -9.66 1.89 -8.50
N VAL A 204 -9.03 2.93 -9.06
CA VAL A 204 -9.64 4.25 -9.23
C VAL A 204 -10.83 4.17 -10.20
N TRP A 205 -10.66 3.48 -11.33
CA TRP A 205 -11.75 3.28 -12.29
C TRP A 205 -12.98 2.65 -11.62
N ALA A 206 -12.80 1.64 -10.76
CA ALA A 206 -13.90 1.00 -10.05
C ALA A 206 -14.70 1.95 -9.14
N LEU A 207 -14.08 3.06 -8.70
CA LEU A 207 -14.73 4.06 -7.85
C LEU A 207 -15.47 5.15 -8.65
N VAL A 208 -15.09 5.39 -9.90
CA VAL A 208 -15.62 6.50 -10.71
C VAL A 208 -16.38 6.05 -11.96
N ALA A 209 -16.34 4.77 -12.29
CA ALA A 209 -17.03 4.24 -13.45
C ALA A 209 -18.54 4.51 -13.34
N PRO A 210 -19.17 5.02 -14.42
CA PRO A 210 -20.60 5.25 -14.43
C PRO A 210 -21.37 3.93 -14.40
N ASP A 211 -22.58 4.00 -13.89
CA ASP A 211 -23.50 2.88 -14.02
C ASP A 211 -23.74 2.60 -15.52
N LYS A 212 -23.66 1.33 -15.90
CA LYS A 212 -24.07 0.95 -17.27
C LYS A 212 -25.56 1.30 -17.41
N PRO A 213 -25.95 1.94 -18.53
CA PRO A 213 -27.34 2.31 -18.79
C PRO A 213 -28.25 1.08 -18.83
#